data_4d2f726b6e6935e7613b565cfacf350c
#
_entry.id   4d2f726b6e6935e7613b565cfacf350c
#
_cell.length_a   1.000
_cell.length_b   1.000
_cell.length_c   1.000
_cell.angle_alpha   90.00
_cell.angle_beta   90.00
_cell.angle_gamma   90.00
#
_symmetry.space_group_name_H-M   'P 1'
#
loop_
_entity.id
_entity.type
_entity.pdbx_description
1 polymer ?
#
loop_
_entity_poly.entity_id
_entity_poly.type
_entity_poly.pdbx_seq_one_letter_code
_entity_poly.pdbx_strand_id
1 'polypeptide(L)'
;GWGTESTRETSSSGGFGQEIMRTMLRNGGAVAACKLNAGKFRFELFEDESKILEFIGSKYVKSDPTGIYQAVKDKLKTGKKVLFIGLPCQVSSMKNYVKDNNNLYTIDLICHGSPSIKILRQAVKEYGYDLSQIKTIYFRHSNRFAIETLPMRIVPEGIQDRYTLAFLKGLCYTENCYSCNYAQIKRVGDLTIGDSWGTELSSELSKGVSLVLCQTEKGKEMLDMMNFHFYDVNLDDAVRSNHQLKHPSDLPKAREKFFKDLSKGKSFKKSVFNAYPKNCIKQSAKRLLIELNLFFS
;
A
#
# COMPACT_ATOMS: atom_id res chain seq x y z
N GLY A 1 -9.92 -4.90 -12.98
CA GLY A 1 -11.16 -5.45 -12.45
C GLY A 1 -11.54 -4.92 -11.08
N TRP A 2 -12.68 -5.30 -10.58
CA TRP A 2 -13.19 -4.91 -9.26
C TRP A 2 -14.12 -5.96 -8.67
N GLY A 3 -14.28 -5.96 -7.34
CA GLY A 3 -15.22 -6.80 -6.59
C GLY A 3 -16.62 -6.19 -6.52
N THR A 4 -17.38 -6.60 -5.51
CA THR A 4 -18.71 -6.03 -5.23
C THR A 4 -18.59 -4.53 -4.88
N GLU A 5 -19.69 -3.77 -4.97
CA GLU A 5 -19.71 -2.35 -4.62
C GLU A 5 -19.24 -2.13 -3.18
N SER A 6 -19.76 -2.92 -2.23
CA SER A 6 -19.34 -2.88 -0.81
C SER A 6 -17.85 -3.14 -0.62
N THR A 7 -17.26 -4.06 -1.40
CA THR A 7 -15.81 -4.32 -1.35
C THR A 7 -15.01 -3.16 -1.92
N ARG A 8 -15.49 -2.53 -2.99
CA ARG A 8 -14.83 -1.33 -3.59
C ARG A 8 -14.82 -0.17 -2.61
N GLU A 9 -15.93 0.15 -1.96
CA GLU A 9 -16.06 1.25 -1.02
C GLU A 9 -15.11 1.14 0.17
N THR A 10 -14.88 -0.07 0.66
CA THR A 10 -13.99 -0.32 1.81
C THR A 10 -12.52 -0.48 1.41
N SER A 11 -12.20 -0.50 0.12
CA SER A 11 -10.85 -0.74 -0.40
C SER A 11 -10.16 0.52 -0.89
N SER A 12 -8.84 0.47 -1.02
CA SER A 12 -8.04 1.56 -1.62
C SER A 12 -8.13 1.58 -3.16
N SER A 13 -8.62 0.51 -3.78
CA SER A 13 -8.71 0.32 -5.23
C SER A 13 -9.94 -0.56 -5.54
N GLY A 14 -9.91 -1.43 -6.54
CA GLY A 14 -11.01 -2.29 -6.94
C GLY A 14 -11.39 -3.43 -5.99
N GLY A 15 -10.73 -3.57 -4.83
CA GLY A 15 -11.08 -4.57 -3.81
C GLY A 15 -10.46 -5.96 -4.02
N PHE A 16 -9.61 -6.16 -5.03
CA PHE A 16 -9.01 -7.46 -5.32
C PHE A 16 -8.34 -8.11 -4.11
N GLY A 17 -7.54 -7.35 -3.34
CA GLY A 17 -6.85 -7.88 -2.16
C GLY A 17 -7.81 -8.44 -1.10
N GLN A 18 -8.97 -7.81 -0.92
CA GLN A 18 -10.00 -8.27 0.01
C GLN A 18 -10.67 -9.56 -0.50
N GLU A 19 -11.05 -9.61 -1.78
CA GLU A 19 -11.73 -10.76 -2.36
C GLU A 19 -10.83 -12.00 -2.43
N ILE A 20 -9.54 -11.83 -2.76
CA ILE A 20 -8.61 -12.98 -2.80
C ILE A 20 -8.31 -13.53 -1.39
N MET A 21 -8.24 -12.68 -0.37
CA MET A 21 -8.14 -13.14 1.03
C MET A 21 -9.38 -13.97 1.40
N ARG A 22 -10.58 -13.45 1.08
CA ARG A 22 -11.84 -14.16 1.32
C ARG A 22 -11.90 -15.51 0.61
N THR A 23 -11.52 -15.54 -0.66
CA THR A 23 -11.47 -16.77 -1.47
C THR A 23 -10.52 -17.81 -0.84
N MET A 24 -9.31 -17.40 -0.44
CA MET A 24 -8.34 -18.30 0.20
C MET A 24 -8.90 -18.90 1.50
N LEU A 25 -9.51 -18.08 2.36
CA LEU A 25 -10.06 -18.53 3.64
C LEU A 25 -11.25 -19.47 3.46
N ARG A 26 -12.17 -19.17 2.55
CA ARG A 26 -13.34 -20.02 2.25
C ARG A 26 -12.94 -21.38 1.66
N ASN A 27 -11.79 -21.46 1.01
CA ASN A 27 -11.20 -22.71 0.53
C ASN A 27 -10.34 -23.41 1.60
N GLY A 28 -10.51 -23.06 2.88
CA GLY A 28 -9.84 -23.70 4.00
C GLY A 28 -8.36 -23.34 4.16
N GLY A 29 -7.86 -22.33 3.42
CA GLY A 29 -6.49 -21.83 3.53
C GLY A 29 -6.28 -20.88 4.71
N ALA A 30 -5.08 -20.34 4.80
CA ALA A 30 -4.71 -19.26 5.73
C ALA A 30 -4.15 -18.07 4.96
N VAL A 31 -4.20 -16.87 5.55
CA VAL A 31 -3.69 -15.63 4.94
C VAL A 31 -2.68 -14.99 5.87
N ALA A 32 -1.56 -14.56 5.31
CA ALA A 32 -0.55 -13.73 5.97
C ALA A 32 -0.50 -12.36 5.30
N ALA A 33 -0.93 -11.32 6.00
CA ALA A 33 -0.99 -9.96 5.50
C ALA A 33 -0.62 -8.94 6.58
N CYS A 34 -0.41 -7.68 6.18
CA CYS A 34 0.00 -6.62 7.09
C CYS A 34 -1.19 -5.86 7.65
N LYS A 35 -1.21 -5.61 8.97
CA LYS A 35 -2.15 -4.72 9.65
C LYS A 35 -1.45 -3.73 10.58
N LEU A 36 -2.18 -2.70 11.01
CA LEU A 36 -1.78 -1.85 12.12
C LEU A 36 -2.19 -2.50 13.44
N ASN A 37 -1.25 -2.62 14.36
CA ASN A 37 -1.52 -3.05 15.73
C ASN A 37 -0.62 -2.28 16.71
N ALA A 38 -1.22 -1.56 17.65
CA ALA A 38 -0.53 -0.76 18.69
C ALA A 38 0.61 0.10 18.11
N GLY A 39 0.34 0.85 17.04
CA GLY A 39 1.31 1.74 16.39
C GLY A 39 2.42 1.03 15.61
N LYS A 40 2.27 -0.25 15.31
CA LYS A 40 3.20 -1.05 14.51
C LYS A 40 2.47 -1.67 13.32
N PHE A 41 3.08 -1.58 12.16
CA PHE A 41 2.60 -2.28 10.96
C PHE A 41 3.29 -3.63 10.89
N ARG A 42 2.56 -4.69 11.26
CA ARG A 42 3.08 -6.05 11.34
C ARG A 42 2.26 -7.02 10.52
N PHE A 43 2.91 -8.07 10.09
CA PHE A 43 2.23 -9.21 9.50
C PHE A 43 1.60 -10.08 10.57
N GLU A 44 0.44 -10.63 10.25
CA GLU A 44 -0.23 -11.65 11.04
C GLU A 44 -0.75 -12.75 10.11
N LEU A 45 -0.67 -14.00 10.57
CA LEU A 45 -1.27 -15.17 9.92
C LEU A 45 -2.64 -15.41 10.54
N PHE A 46 -3.68 -15.50 9.73
CA PHE A 46 -5.05 -15.68 10.20
C PHE A 46 -5.85 -16.63 9.29
N GLU A 47 -6.91 -17.21 9.85
CA GLU A 47 -7.79 -18.19 9.22
C GLU A 47 -9.28 -17.81 9.33
N ASP A 48 -9.58 -16.75 10.06
CA ASP A 48 -10.92 -16.24 10.31
C ASP A 48 -11.27 -15.12 9.32
N GLU A 49 -12.31 -15.35 8.50
CA GLU A 49 -12.78 -14.37 7.49
C GLU A 49 -13.22 -13.05 8.12
N SER A 50 -13.72 -13.05 9.36
CA SER A 50 -14.16 -11.84 10.07
C SER A 50 -13.04 -10.83 10.29
N LYS A 51 -11.78 -11.27 10.26
CA LYS A 51 -10.60 -10.42 10.44
C LYS A 51 -10.16 -9.66 9.19
N ILE A 52 -10.68 -9.99 8.01
CA ILE A 52 -10.21 -9.40 6.74
C ILE A 52 -10.16 -7.87 6.79
N LEU A 53 -11.16 -7.23 7.41
CA LEU A 53 -11.25 -5.77 7.50
C LEU A 53 -10.08 -5.11 8.26
N GLU A 54 -9.36 -5.85 9.09
CA GLU A 54 -8.15 -5.35 9.78
C GLU A 54 -6.95 -5.21 8.83
N PHE A 55 -6.97 -5.91 7.70
CA PHE A 55 -5.85 -6.02 6.75
C PHE A 55 -6.04 -5.21 5.47
N ILE A 56 -7.24 -4.70 5.21
CA ILE A 56 -7.54 -3.91 4.00
C ILE A 56 -6.86 -2.54 4.01
N GLY A 57 -6.84 -1.91 2.84
CA GLY A 57 -6.25 -0.59 2.62
C GLY A 57 -4.73 -0.60 2.43
N SER A 58 -4.24 0.33 1.63
CA SER A 58 -2.80 0.52 1.38
C SER A 58 -2.09 1.05 2.62
N LYS A 59 -0.90 0.53 2.93
CA LYS A 59 -0.05 0.99 4.04
C LYS A 59 1.20 1.65 3.46
N TYR A 60 1.25 2.99 3.48
CA TYR A 60 2.37 3.77 2.93
C TYR A 60 3.52 3.91 3.92
N VAL A 61 3.91 2.79 4.51
CA VAL A 61 4.99 2.67 5.49
C VAL A 61 5.58 1.27 5.42
N LYS A 62 6.84 1.11 5.79
CA LYS A 62 7.50 -0.20 5.83
C LYS A 62 6.96 -1.02 6.99
N SER A 63 6.38 -2.17 6.67
CA SER A 63 5.89 -3.14 7.65
C SER A 63 7.04 -4.00 8.20
N ASP A 64 6.85 -4.47 9.43
CA ASP A 64 7.77 -5.35 10.15
C ASP A 64 7.39 -6.82 9.88
N PRO A 65 8.24 -7.60 9.18
CA PRO A 65 7.99 -9.00 8.87
C PRO A 65 8.48 -9.97 9.96
N THR A 66 8.88 -9.47 11.12
CA THR A 66 9.45 -10.31 12.19
C THR A 66 8.48 -11.42 12.60
N GLY A 67 8.95 -12.67 12.53
CA GLY A 67 8.22 -13.87 12.94
C GLY A 67 7.27 -14.44 11.89
N ILE A 68 6.82 -13.66 10.89
CA ILE A 68 5.80 -14.12 9.94
C ILE A 68 6.32 -15.23 9.00
N TYR A 69 7.58 -15.16 8.58
CA TYR A 69 8.13 -16.17 7.67
C TYR A 69 8.18 -17.55 8.33
N GLN A 70 8.54 -17.60 9.62
CA GLN A 70 8.51 -18.84 10.40
C GLN A 70 7.06 -19.32 10.59
N ALA A 71 6.13 -18.44 10.96
CA ALA A 71 4.73 -18.81 11.15
C ALA A 71 4.10 -19.38 9.86
N VAL A 72 4.38 -18.77 8.71
CA VAL A 72 3.94 -19.29 7.41
C VAL A 72 4.58 -20.65 7.11
N LYS A 73 5.89 -20.79 7.31
CA LYS A 73 6.59 -22.07 7.10
C LYS A 73 6.00 -23.20 7.95
N ASP A 74 5.69 -22.92 9.21
CA ASP A 74 5.12 -23.91 10.11
C ASP A 74 3.68 -24.27 9.72
N LYS A 75 2.88 -23.30 9.27
CA LYS A 75 1.54 -23.55 8.74
C LYS A 75 1.59 -24.43 7.48
N LEU A 76 2.52 -24.17 6.57
CA LEU A 76 2.70 -24.98 5.35
C LEU A 76 3.06 -26.44 5.64
N LYS A 77 3.80 -26.71 6.72
CA LYS A 77 4.12 -28.08 7.15
C LYS A 77 2.89 -28.90 7.56
N THR A 78 1.78 -28.23 7.93
CA THR A 78 0.50 -28.90 8.21
C THR A 78 -0.26 -29.30 6.94
N GLY A 79 0.30 -29.05 5.74
CA GLY A 79 -0.36 -29.30 4.46
C GLY A 79 -1.35 -28.20 4.04
N LYS A 80 -1.52 -27.16 4.85
CA LYS A 80 -2.48 -26.08 4.58
C LYS A 80 -1.97 -25.11 3.51
N LYS A 81 -2.86 -24.66 2.61
CA LYS A 81 -2.55 -23.59 1.67
C LYS A 81 -2.42 -22.26 2.42
N VAL A 82 -1.40 -21.47 2.08
CA VAL A 82 -1.17 -20.14 2.69
C VAL A 82 -0.99 -19.10 1.60
N LEU A 83 -1.76 -18.03 1.69
CA LEU A 83 -1.60 -16.82 0.87
C LEU A 83 -0.76 -15.80 1.63
N PHE A 84 0.37 -15.38 1.07
CA PHE A 84 1.19 -14.28 1.58
C PHE A 84 1.04 -13.06 0.68
N ILE A 85 0.60 -11.92 1.24
CA ILE A 85 0.47 -10.65 0.54
C ILE A 85 1.46 -9.65 1.11
N GLY A 86 2.40 -9.17 0.29
CA GLY A 86 3.45 -8.26 0.75
C GLY A 86 4.07 -7.40 -0.35
N LEU A 87 5.06 -6.60 0.03
CA LEU A 87 5.90 -5.89 -0.94
C LEU A 87 6.77 -6.91 -1.71
N PRO A 88 7.21 -6.61 -2.94
CA PRO A 88 8.01 -7.55 -3.73
C PRO A 88 9.25 -8.06 -2.99
N CYS A 89 9.96 -7.18 -2.28
CA CYS A 89 11.12 -7.59 -1.48
C CYS A 89 10.75 -8.53 -0.32
N GLN A 90 9.55 -8.39 0.25
CA GLN A 90 9.05 -9.28 1.31
C GLN A 90 8.59 -10.62 0.76
N VAL A 91 7.93 -10.63 -0.41
CA VAL A 91 7.56 -11.85 -1.13
C VAL A 91 8.81 -12.64 -1.54
N SER A 92 9.83 -11.97 -2.07
CA SER A 92 11.11 -12.59 -2.38
C SER A 92 11.76 -13.21 -1.14
N SER A 93 11.77 -12.48 -0.03
CA SER A 93 12.30 -13.00 1.24
C SER A 93 11.50 -14.21 1.76
N MET A 94 10.17 -14.19 1.64
CA MET A 94 9.29 -15.30 2.00
C MET A 94 9.61 -16.54 1.16
N LYS A 95 9.65 -16.42 -0.17
CA LYS A 95 9.97 -17.53 -1.07
C LYS A 95 11.36 -18.11 -0.77
N ASN A 96 12.37 -17.27 -0.53
CA ASN A 96 13.71 -17.71 -0.16
C ASN A 96 13.76 -18.43 1.19
N TYR A 97 12.95 -18.03 2.16
CA TYR A 97 12.89 -18.64 3.49
C TYR A 97 12.17 -19.98 3.51
N VAL A 98 11.04 -20.07 2.81
CA VAL A 98 10.20 -21.26 2.75
C VAL A 98 10.77 -22.28 1.76
N LYS A 99 11.46 -21.80 0.70
CA LYS A 99 11.86 -22.56 -0.49
C LYS A 99 10.65 -22.94 -1.33
N ASP A 100 10.81 -23.87 -2.27
CA ASP A 100 9.72 -24.33 -3.12
C ASP A 100 8.67 -25.07 -2.28
N ASN A 101 7.44 -24.56 -2.35
CA ASN A 101 6.29 -25.16 -1.68
C ASN A 101 5.02 -24.89 -2.50
N ASN A 102 4.37 -25.98 -2.93
CA ASN A 102 3.18 -25.90 -3.78
C ASN A 102 1.97 -25.25 -3.06
N ASN A 103 1.95 -25.29 -1.73
CA ASN A 103 0.87 -24.70 -0.92
C ASN A 103 1.11 -23.22 -0.56
N LEU A 104 2.28 -22.66 -0.91
CA LEU A 104 2.54 -21.22 -0.76
C LEU A 104 2.05 -20.47 -2.02
N TYR A 105 1.08 -19.59 -1.84
CA TYR A 105 0.58 -18.65 -2.82
C TYR A 105 1.04 -17.26 -2.45
N THR A 106 1.45 -16.45 -3.43
CA THR A 106 2.08 -15.14 -3.16
C THR A 106 1.50 -14.05 -4.03
N ILE A 107 1.24 -12.91 -3.40
CA ILE A 107 0.85 -11.68 -4.10
C ILE A 107 1.84 -10.58 -3.73
N ASP A 108 2.46 -9.97 -4.73
CA ASP A 108 3.22 -8.75 -4.53
C ASP A 108 2.47 -7.51 -5.00
N LEU A 109 2.82 -6.37 -4.39
CA LEU A 109 2.20 -5.08 -4.69
C LEU A 109 3.06 -4.30 -5.69
N ILE A 110 2.44 -3.53 -6.60
CA ILE A 110 3.14 -2.48 -7.33
C ILE A 110 3.57 -1.43 -6.29
N CYS A 111 4.87 -1.38 -5.99
CA CYS A 111 5.41 -0.63 -4.86
C CYS A 111 6.29 0.53 -5.33
N HIS A 112 5.92 1.75 -4.95
CA HIS A 112 6.69 2.97 -5.25
C HIS A 112 7.95 3.11 -4.38
N GLY A 113 7.93 2.54 -3.18
CA GLY A 113 8.91 2.67 -2.13
C GLY A 113 8.22 2.80 -0.77
N SER A 114 8.98 2.72 0.29
CA SER A 114 8.42 2.58 1.64
C SER A 114 9.22 3.39 2.67
N PRO A 115 8.60 4.39 3.32
CA PRO A 115 9.21 5.12 4.42
C PRO A 115 9.38 4.25 5.67
N SER A 116 10.35 4.63 6.52
CA SER A 116 10.49 4.04 7.86
C SER A 116 9.31 4.43 8.76
N ILE A 117 8.92 3.52 9.64
CA ILE A 117 7.90 3.78 10.68
C ILE A 117 8.27 4.97 11.57
N LYS A 118 9.57 5.26 11.76
CA LYS A 118 10.03 6.42 12.54
C LYS A 118 9.56 7.74 11.91
N ILE A 119 9.60 7.83 10.58
CA ILE A 119 9.15 9.01 9.82
C ILE A 119 7.65 9.20 9.97
N LEU A 120 6.85 8.12 9.83
CA LEU A 120 5.41 8.19 10.05
C LEU A 120 5.06 8.62 11.47
N ARG A 121 5.71 8.02 12.48
CA ARG A 121 5.49 8.36 13.90
C ARG A 121 5.78 9.83 14.17
N GLN A 122 6.89 10.37 13.66
CA GLN A 122 7.22 11.78 13.79
C GLN A 122 6.18 12.67 13.12
N ALA A 123 5.77 12.33 11.89
CA ALA A 123 4.76 13.09 11.16
C ALA A 123 3.42 13.13 11.90
N VAL A 124 2.92 11.98 12.34
CA VAL A 124 1.64 11.84 13.07
C VAL A 124 1.68 12.61 14.40
N LYS A 125 2.81 12.53 15.13
CA LYS A 125 3.02 13.28 16.38
C LYS A 125 2.91 14.80 16.19
N GLU A 126 3.42 15.32 15.08
CA GLU A 126 3.34 16.77 14.78
C GLU A 126 1.92 17.23 14.40
N TYR A 127 0.99 16.31 14.16
CA TYR A 127 -0.45 16.57 14.05
C TYR A 127 -1.19 16.41 15.38
N GLY A 128 -0.47 16.11 16.46
CA GLY A 128 -1.05 15.97 17.81
C GLY A 128 -1.52 14.56 18.16
N TYR A 129 -1.13 13.53 17.37
CA TYR A 129 -1.55 12.16 17.59
C TYR A 129 -0.39 11.26 18.03
N ASP A 130 -0.68 10.28 18.87
CA ASP A 130 0.22 9.15 19.14
C ASP A 130 -0.19 7.97 18.24
N LEU A 131 0.73 7.53 17.39
CA LEU A 131 0.50 6.38 16.49
C LEU A 131 0.12 5.11 17.28
N SER A 132 0.55 4.95 18.54
CA SER A 132 0.21 3.80 19.37
C SER A 132 -1.26 3.77 19.80
N GLN A 133 -1.93 4.92 19.81
CA GLN A 133 -3.33 5.08 20.20
C GLN A 133 -4.27 5.01 18.96
N ILE A 134 -3.72 5.04 17.77
CA ILE A 134 -4.52 4.97 16.53
C ILE A 134 -4.93 3.51 16.30
N LYS A 135 -6.23 3.26 16.30
CA LYS A 135 -6.80 1.94 16.00
C LYS A 135 -6.86 1.67 14.50
N THR A 136 -7.25 2.67 13.72
CA THR A 136 -7.40 2.53 12.27
C THR A 136 -6.76 3.73 11.57
N ILE A 137 -5.99 3.46 10.53
CA ILE A 137 -5.35 4.46 9.69
C ILE A 137 -5.52 4.09 8.22
N TYR A 138 -6.02 5.04 7.45
CA TYR A 138 -6.06 4.97 6.00
C TYR A 138 -5.10 5.98 5.42
N PHE A 139 -4.39 5.62 4.38
CA PHE A 139 -3.48 6.50 3.65
C PHE A 139 -4.10 7.00 2.35
N ARG A 140 -5.20 6.40 1.95
CA ARG A 140 -6.02 6.81 0.79
C ARG A 140 -7.39 6.14 0.81
N HIS A 141 -8.34 6.81 0.19
CA HIS A 141 -9.62 6.24 -0.24
C HIS A 141 -9.77 6.47 -1.75
N SER A 142 -9.79 5.40 -2.55
CA SER A 142 -9.79 5.46 -4.01
C SER A 142 -8.66 6.39 -4.53
N ASN A 143 -8.98 7.50 -5.19
CA ASN A 143 -8.01 8.47 -5.74
C ASN A 143 -7.64 9.62 -4.78
N ARG A 144 -8.19 9.63 -3.56
CA ARG A 144 -7.92 10.66 -2.53
C ARG A 144 -6.81 10.20 -1.60
N PHE A 145 -5.68 10.87 -1.66
CA PHE A 145 -4.47 10.55 -0.90
C PHE A 145 -4.29 11.51 0.27
N ALA A 146 -4.60 11.04 1.47
CA ALA A 146 -4.33 11.71 2.74
C ALA A 146 -4.38 10.68 3.88
N ILE A 147 -3.72 10.98 5.01
CA ILE A 147 -3.85 10.17 6.21
C ILE A 147 -5.19 10.49 6.89
N GLU A 148 -6.00 9.46 7.04
CA GLU A 148 -7.22 9.51 7.85
C GLU A 148 -7.08 8.52 9.00
N THR A 149 -7.46 8.95 10.20
CA THR A 149 -7.52 8.12 11.39
C THR A 149 -8.95 8.13 11.92
N LEU A 150 -9.43 7.02 12.43
CA LEU A 150 -10.75 7.02 13.07
C LEU A 150 -10.61 7.22 14.58
N PRO A 151 -11.47 8.08 15.19
CA PRO A 151 -12.60 8.79 14.59
C PRO A 151 -12.27 10.15 13.93
N MET A 152 -11.02 10.59 13.91
CA MET A 152 -10.65 11.94 13.48
C MET A 152 -9.74 11.95 12.26
N ARG A 153 -9.88 12.98 11.42
CA ARG A 153 -9.00 13.23 10.27
C ARG A 153 -7.81 14.09 10.68
N ILE A 154 -6.62 13.77 10.18
CA ILE A 154 -5.40 14.57 10.42
C ILE A 154 -5.46 15.92 9.71
N VAL A 155 -6.11 15.97 8.55
CA VAL A 155 -6.36 17.19 7.77
C VAL A 155 -7.79 17.19 7.22
N PRO A 156 -8.36 18.35 6.89
CA PRO A 156 -9.67 18.44 6.25
C PRO A 156 -9.74 17.64 4.95
N GLU A 157 -10.94 17.25 4.56
CA GLU A 157 -11.17 16.55 3.29
C GLU A 157 -10.67 17.40 2.12
N GLY A 158 -10.11 16.73 1.12
CA GLY A 158 -9.53 17.40 -0.04
C GLY A 158 -8.14 17.99 0.17
N ILE A 159 -7.61 17.99 1.41
CA ILE A 159 -6.26 18.47 1.72
C ILE A 159 -5.31 17.27 1.82
N GLN A 160 -4.14 17.42 1.20
CA GLN A 160 -3.05 16.45 1.34
C GLN A 160 -2.16 16.83 2.53
N ASP A 161 -2.00 15.91 3.47
CA ASP A 161 -1.09 16.08 4.59
C ASP A 161 0.39 16.03 4.17
N ARG A 162 1.31 16.47 5.05
CA ARG A 162 2.75 16.56 4.75
C ARG A 162 3.40 15.19 4.57
N TYR A 163 2.91 14.16 5.28
CA TYR A 163 3.45 12.82 5.12
C TYR A 163 3.08 12.22 3.76
N THR A 164 1.83 12.34 3.38
CA THR A 164 1.35 11.91 2.07
C THR A 164 2.06 12.66 0.93
N LEU A 165 2.28 13.98 1.07
CA LEU A 165 3.08 14.75 0.11
C LEU A 165 4.52 14.19 0.01
N ALA A 166 5.18 13.96 1.14
CA ALA A 166 6.53 13.40 1.17
C ALA A 166 6.60 11.99 0.57
N PHE A 167 5.60 11.15 0.85
CA PHE A 167 5.47 9.82 0.26
C PHE A 167 5.32 9.88 -1.27
N LEU A 168 4.32 10.61 -1.78
CA LEU A 168 4.03 10.68 -3.22
C LEU A 168 5.17 11.33 -4.03
N LYS A 169 5.99 12.19 -3.37
CA LYS A 169 7.20 12.76 -3.97
C LYS A 169 8.45 11.88 -3.82
N GLY A 170 8.31 10.68 -3.27
CA GLY A 170 9.44 9.79 -3.03
C GLY A 170 10.48 10.34 -2.05
N LEU A 171 10.16 11.37 -1.25
CA LEU A 171 11.12 12.12 -0.45
C LEU A 171 11.74 11.29 0.69
N CYS A 172 10.98 10.38 1.27
CA CYS A 172 11.30 9.74 2.55
C CYS A 172 11.38 8.21 2.51
N TYR A 173 11.48 7.60 1.33
CA TYR A 173 11.64 6.15 1.22
C TYR A 173 12.96 5.67 1.83
N THR A 174 13.04 4.40 2.22
CA THR A 174 14.33 3.78 2.56
C THR A 174 15.22 3.73 1.32
N GLU A 175 16.53 3.84 1.51
CA GLU A 175 17.49 4.09 0.43
C GLU A 175 17.44 3.01 -0.66
N ASN A 176 17.35 1.75 -0.26
CA ASN A 176 17.23 0.63 -1.18
C ASN A 176 16.01 0.66 -2.12
N CYS A 177 15.01 1.52 -1.84
CA CYS A 177 13.85 1.64 -2.73
C CYS A 177 14.17 2.37 -4.03
N TYR A 178 15.19 3.23 -4.04
CA TYR A 178 15.60 3.99 -5.24
C TYR A 178 16.49 3.17 -6.19
N SER A 179 16.95 2.00 -5.76
CA SER A 179 17.68 1.01 -6.56
C SER A 179 17.02 -0.36 -6.50
N CYS A 180 15.68 -0.39 -6.46
CA CYS A 180 14.89 -1.58 -6.24
C CYS A 180 14.96 -2.54 -7.45
N ASN A 181 15.55 -3.73 -7.26
CA ASN A 181 15.65 -4.75 -8.31
C ASN A 181 14.31 -5.40 -8.68
N TYR A 182 13.25 -5.12 -7.90
CA TYR A 182 11.91 -5.65 -8.16
C TYR A 182 11.02 -4.70 -8.97
N ALA A 183 11.51 -3.53 -9.32
CA ALA A 183 10.78 -2.56 -10.14
C ALA A 183 10.91 -2.91 -11.63
N GLN A 184 10.24 -3.96 -12.05
CA GLN A 184 10.23 -4.52 -13.40
C GLN A 184 8.92 -5.27 -13.65
N ILE A 185 8.62 -5.59 -14.93
CA ILE A 185 7.38 -6.28 -15.31
C ILE A 185 7.36 -7.74 -14.87
N LYS A 186 8.51 -8.42 -14.87
CA LYS A 186 8.66 -9.77 -14.33
C LYS A 186 8.77 -9.70 -12.82
N ARG A 187 7.71 -10.10 -12.13
CA ARG A 187 7.57 -9.95 -10.69
C ARG A 187 7.86 -11.27 -9.97
N VAL A 188 7.97 -11.18 -8.65
CA VAL A 188 8.33 -12.32 -7.77
C VAL A 188 7.12 -13.05 -7.21
N GLY A 189 5.95 -12.40 -7.14
CA GLY A 189 4.69 -13.01 -6.70
C GLY A 189 4.10 -13.94 -7.76
N ASP A 190 3.13 -14.74 -7.38
CA ASP A 190 2.31 -15.49 -8.33
C ASP A 190 1.31 -14.56 -9.03
N LEU A 191 0.83 -13.56 -8.30
CA LEU A 191 0.11 -12.40 -8.81
C LEU A 191 0.81 -11.12 -8.37
N THR A 192 0.70 -10.07 -9.20
CA THR A 192 1.06 -8.70 -8.83
C THR A 192 -0.18 -7.83 -8.88
N ILE A 193 -0.42 -7.03 -7.84
CA ILE A 193 -1.58 -6.14 -7.78
C ILE A 193 -1.19 -4.68 -7.59
N GLY A 194 -1.98 -3.80 -8.20
CA GLY A 194 -1.85 -2.35 -8.10
C GLY A 194 -3.10 -1.62 -8.56
N ASP A 195 -2.94 -0.37 -8.92
CA ASP A 195 -4.02 0.44 -9.49
C ASP A 195 -3.97 0.37 -11.02
N SER A 196 -5.13 0.34 -11.66
CA SER A 196 -5.29 0.28 -13.12
C SER A 196 -5.22 1.67 -13.76
N TRP A 197 -4.16 2.45 -13.42
CA TRP A 197 -3.96 3.79 -13.99
C TRP A 197 -3.71 3.72 -15.50
N GLY A 198 -4.27 4.69 -16.24
CA GLY A 198 -4.02 4.90 -17.67
C GLY A 198 -4.61 3.83 -18.59
N THR A 199 -5.44 2.94 -18.07
CA THR A 199 -6.15 1.93 -18.87
C THR A 199 -7.47 2.46 -19.41
N GLU A 200 -8.11 1.69 -20.28
CA GLU A 200 -9.40 2.00 -20.92
C GLU A 200 -10.55 2.14 -19.93
N LEU A 201 -10.37 1.63 -18.68
CA LEU A 201 -11.38 1.67 -17.62
C LEU A 201 -11.42 3.00 -16.87
N SER A 202 -11.11 4.12 -17.53
CA SER A 202 -10.98 5.45 -16.92
C SER A 202 -12.26 5.96 -16.25
N SER A 203 -13.45 5.61 -16.75
CA SER A 203 -14.74 5.95 -16.15
C SER A 203 -14.98 5.30 -14.78
N GLU A 204 -14.34 4.14 -14.53
CA GLU A 204 -14.47 3.38 -13.29
C GLU A 204 -13.38 3.70 -12.25
N LEU A 205 -12.32 4.44 -12.65
CA LEU A 205 -11.17 4.73 -11.77
C LEU A 205 -11.57 5.50 -10.50
N SER A 206 -12.56 6.37 -10.58
CA SER A 206 -13.05 7.13 -9.42
C SER A 206 -13.63 6.24 -8.31
N LYS A 207 -14.19 5.09 -8.69
CA LYS A 207 -14.71 4.07 -7.78
C LYS A 207 -13.65 3.06 -7.33
N GLY A 208 -12.45 3.09 -7.93
CA GLY A 208 -11.35 2.15 -7.71
C GLY A 208 -11.38 0.95 -8.68
N VAL A 209 -10.26 0.73 -9.36
CA VAL A 209 -10.03 -0.41 -10.26
C VAL A 209 -8.67 -1.02 -9.94
N SER A 210 -8.64 -2.31 -9.63
CA SER A 210 -7.39 -3.04 -9.40
C SER A 210 -6.80 -3.51 -10.72
N LEU A 211 -5.50 -3.28 -10.92
CA LEU A 211 -4.67 -3.95 -11.91
C LEU A 211 -4.17 -5.25 -11.31
N VAL A 212 -4.29 -6.34 -12.06
CA VAL A 212 -3.79 -7.66 -11.67
C VAL A 212 -2.94 -8.21 -12.81
N LEU A 213 -1.69 -8.55 -12.51
CA LEU A 213 -0.77 -9.21 -13.44
C LEU A 213 -0.57 -10.65 -12.97
N CYS A 214 -0.93 -11.62 -13.81
CA CYS A 214 -0.70 -13.03 -13.55
C CYS A 214 0.73 -13.39 -13.97
N GLN A 215 1.51 -13.94 -13.03
CA GLN A 215 2.94 -14.22 -13.24
C GLN A 215 3.24 -15.73 -13.35
N THR A 216 2.37 -16.59 -12.80
CA THR A 216 2.59 -18.05 -12.75
C THR A 216 1.29 -18.83 -12.94
N GLU A 217 1.37 -20.13 -13.20
CA GLU A 217 0.19 -21.01 -13.23
C GLU A 217 -0.57 -21.01 -11.88
N LYS A 218 0.13 -20.95 -10.75
CA LYS A 218 -0.55 -20.79 -9.44
C LYS A 218 -1.31 -19.48 -9.33
N GLY A 219 -0.80 -18.41 -9.94
CA GLY A 219 -1.53 -17.15 -10.07
C GLY A 219 -2.82 -17.32 -10.86
N LYS A 220 -2.78 -18.06 -11.97
CA LYS A 220 -3.96 -18.37 -12.77
C LYS A 220 -4.99 -19.20 -11.97
N GLU A 221 -4.55 -20.25 -11.30
CA GLU A 221 -5.42 -21.02 -10.39
C GLU A 221 -6.12 -20.15 -9.35
N MET A 222 -5.42 -19.16 -8.79
CA MET A 222 -6.02 -18.20 -7.84
C MET A 222 -7.12 -17.36 -8.49
N LEU A 223 -6.91 -16.88 -9.72
CA LEU A 223 -7.90 -16.08 -10.44
C LEU A 223 -9.13 -16.91 -10.80
N ASP A 224 -8.94 -18.15 -11.22
CA ASP A 224 -10.01 -19.08 -11.60
C ASP A 224 -10.94 -19.44 -10.41
N MET A 225 -10.40 -19.37 -9.18
CA MET A 225 -11.19 -19.59 -7.95
C MET A 225 -12.03 -18.38 -7.52
N MET A 226 -11.82 -17.20 -8.11
CA MET A 226 -12.44 -15.96 -7.65
C MET A 226 -13.74 -15.63 -8.38
N ASN A 227 -14.73 -15.14 -7.63
CA ASN A 227 -15.86 -14.43 -8.20
C ASN A 227 -15.53 -12.91 -8.23
N PHE A 228 -14.89 -12.46 -9.30
CA PHE A 228 -14.41 -11.10 -9.46
C PHE A 228 -14.59 -10.63 -10.91
N HIS A 229 -14.96 -9.37 -11.13
CA HIS A 229 -15.12 -8.82 -12.46
C HIS A 229 -13.77 -8.49 -13.08
N PHE A 230 -13.29 -9.37 -13.95
CA PHE A 230 -12.06 -9.15 -14.71
C PHE A 230 -12.38 -8.52 -16.07
N TYR A 231 -11.49 -7.64 -16.50
CA TYR A 231 -11.48 -7.00 -17.81
C TYR A 231 -10.05 -7.01 -18.31
N ASP A 232 -9.85 -7.41 -19.55
CA ASP A 232 -8.57 -7.26 -20.20
C ASP A 232 -8.28 -5.78 -20.42
N VAL A 233 -7.02 -5.40 -20.22
CA VAL A 233 -6.52 -4.04 -20.42
C VAL A 233 -5.23 -4.07 -21.21
N ASN A 234 -4.94 -2.99 -21.94
CA ASN A 234 -3.68 -2.85 -22.64
C ASN A 234 -2.53 -2.80 -21.62
N LEU A 235 -1.61 -3.78 -21.72
CA LEU A 235 -0.49 -3.91 -20.79
C LEU A 235 0.48 -2.72 -20.90
N ASP A 236 0.73 -2.21 -22.10
CA ASP A 236 1.66 -1.08 -22.31
C ASP A 236 1.13 0.19 -21.68
N ASP A 237 -0.18 0.43 -21.72
CA ASP A 237 -0.82 1.57 -21.07
C ASP A 237 -0.77 1.45 -19.53
N ALA A 238 -1.05 0.26 -19.00
CA ALA A 238 -0.92 -0.02 -17.59
C ALA A 238 0.52 0.17 -17.09
N VAL A 239 1.51 -0.32 -17.84
CA VAL A 239 2.95 -0.19 -17.54
C VAL A 239 3.41 1.26 -17.64
N ARG A 240 2.94 2.01 -18.65
CA ARG A 240 3.28 3.44 -18.82
C ARG A 240 2.83 4.27 -17.63
N SER A 241 1.68 3.95 -17.07
CA SER A 241 1.08 4.66 -15.95
C SER A 241 1.52 4.15 -14.58
N ASN A 242 2.22 3.00 -14.54
CA ASN A 242 2.81 2.40 -13.34
C ASN A 242 4.32 2.21 -13.54
N HIS A 243 5.09 3.29 -13.48
CA HIS A 243 6.53 3.27 -13.80
C HIS A 243 7.32 2.22 -13.00
N GLN A 244 6.83 1.83 -11.81
CA GLN A 244 7.42 0.78 -10.97
C GLN A 244 7.37 -0.62 -11.60
N LEU A 245 6.69 -0.75 -12.73
CA LEU A 245 6.77 -1.94 -13.59
C LEU A 245 7.93 -1.88 -14.58
N LYS A 246 8.67 -0.76 -14.66
CA LYS A 246 9.83 -0.57 -15.55
C LYS A 246 11.11 -0.25 -14.78
N HIS A 247 11.04 0.65 -13.80
CA HIS A 247 12.18 1.14 -13.04
C HIS A 247 11.77 1.60 -11.63
N PRO A 248 12.70 1.64 -10.67
CA PRO A 248 12.42 2.17 -9.35
C PRO A 248 12.08 3.67 -9.39
N SER A 249 11.56 4.18 -8.28
CA SER A 249 11.34 5.62 -8.10
C SER A 249 12.65 6.38 -8.14
N ASP A 250 12.65 7.54 -8.79
CA ASP A 250 13.82 8.42 -8.83
C ASP A 250 14.20 8.95 -7.44
N LEU A 251 15.49 9.15 -7.21
CA LEU A 251 16.00 9.78 -6.00
C LEU A 251 15.76 11.29 -6.06
N PRO A 252 14.88 11.88 -5.21
CA PRO A 252 14.60 13.30 -5.29
C PRO A 252 15.80 14.16 -4.87
N LYS A 253 16.12 15.20 -5.64
CA LYS A 253 17.18 16.16 -5.29
C LYS A 253 16.99 16.81 -3.90
N ALA A 254 15.76 16.95 -3.44
CA ALA A 254 15.43 17.53 -2.15
C ALA A 254 15.65 16.58 -0.95
N ARG A 255 15.91 15.28 -1.19
CA ARG A 255 16.00 14.26 -0.15
C ARG A 255 17.15 14.50 0.84
N GLU A 256 18.34 14.82 0.36
CA GLU A 256 19.48 15.08 1.22
C GLU A 256 19.20 16.24 2.18
N LYS A 257 18.70 17.36 1.65
CA LYS A 257 18.30 18.52 2.46
C LYS A 257 17.22 18.17 3.48
N PHE A 258 16.24 17.37 3.10
CA PHE A 258 15.18 16.92 4.01
C PHE A 258 15.74 16.15 5.20
N PHE A 259 16.60 15.15 4.99
CA PHE A 259 17.18 14.37 6.08
C PHE A 259 18.20 15.19 6.89
N LYS A 260 18.95 16.08 6.26
CA LYS A 260 19.83 17.05 6.96
C LYS A 260 19.02 17.99 7.87
N ASP A 261 17.85 18.43 7.46
CA ASP A 261 16.96 19.25 8.29
C ASP A 261 16.44 18.44 9.50
N LEU A 262 16.02 17.20 9.30
CA LEU A 262 15.61 16.31 10.38
C LEU A 262 16.76 16.00 11.37
N SER A 263 17.97 15.74 10.89
CA SER A 263 19.13 15.48 11.76
C SER A 263 19.55 16.68 12.60
N LYS A 264 19.20 17.90 12.16
CA LYS A 264 19.38 19.16 12.90
C LYS A 264 18.20 19.46 13.85
N GLY A 265 17.29 18.53 14.07
CA GLY A 265 16.15 18.68 14.98
C GLY A 265 15.00 19.53 14.43
N LYS A 266 14.98 19.87 13.13
CA LYS A 266 13.82 20.55 12.55
C LYS A 266 12.62 19.61 12.53
N SER A 267 11.41 20.17 12.65
CA SER A 267 10.19 19.41 12.56
C SER A 267 10.01 18.76 11.19
N PHE A 268 9.30 17.66 11.12
CA PHE A 268 8.97 16.97 9.87
C PHE A 268 8.24 17.92 8.89
N LYS A 269 7.21 18.64 9.39
CA LYS A 269 6.44 19.61 8.59
C LYS A 269 7.33 20.69 8.00
N LYS A 270 8.29 21.23 8.77
CA LYS A 270 9.24 22.25 8.30
C LYS A 270 10.20 21.66 7.27
N SER A 271 10.70 20.45 7.48
CA SER A 271 11.62 19.78 6.56
C SER A 271 10.95 19.47 5.21
N VAL A 272 9.67 19.04 5.21
CA VAL A 272 8.89 18.86 3.98
C VAL A 272 8.62 20.22 3.30
N PHE A 273 8.32 21.27 4.06
CA PHE A 273 8.15 22.60 3.51
C PHE A 273 9.41 23.09 2.81
N ASN A 274 10.57 22.91 3.42
CA ASN A 274 11.87 23.30 2.84
C ASN A 274 12.21 22.51 1.55
N ALA A 275 11.72 21.26 1.45
CA ALA A 275 11.89 20.43 0.26
C ALA A 275 10.94 20.82 -0.89
N TYR A 276 9.68 21.12 -0.56
CA TYR A 276 8.61 21.37 -1.54
C TYR A 276 7.72 22.57 -1.15
N PRO A 277 8.26 23.80 -1.09
CA PRO A 277 7.53 24.98 -0.61
C PRO A 277 6.28 25.27 -1.43
N LYS A 278 6.37 25.21 -2.77
CA LYS A 278 5.21 25.49 -3.66
C LYS A 278 4.05 24.54 -3.38
N ASN A 279 4.29 23.22 -3.25
CA ASN A 279 3.26 22.24 -2.93
C ASN A 279 2.65 22.51 -1.55
N CYS A 280 3.48 22.85 -0.58
CA CYS A 280 3.04 23.14 0.77
C CYS A 280 2.16 24.40 0.85
N ILE A 281 2.55 25.47 0.16
CA ILE A 281 1.78 26.72 0.07
C ILE A 281 0.42 26.45 -0.60
N LYS A 282 0.41 25.70 -1.73
CA LYS A 282 -0.82 25.30 -2.41
C LYS A 282 -1.82 24.60 -1.47
N GLN A 283 -1.34 23.62 -0.68
CA GLN A 283 -2.19 22.90 0.27
C GLN A 283 -2.67 23.80 1.42
N SER A 284 -1.83 24.72 1.91
CA SER A 284 -2.21 25.67 2.95
C SER A 284 -3.26 26.68 2.45
N ALA A 285 -3.11 27.21 1.22
CA ALA A 285 -4.09 28.08 0.60
C ALA A 285 -5.43 27.36 0.38
N LYS A 286 -5.39 26.12 -0.14
CA LYS A 286 -6.61 25.31 -0.31
C LYS A 286 -7.31 25.07 1.02
N ARG A 287 -6.57 24.78 2.08
CA ARG A 287 -7.11 24.60 3.43
C ARG A 287 -7.84 25.86 3.90
N LEU A 288 -7.22 27.03 3.75
CA LEU A 288 -7.84 28.30 4.14
C LEU A 288 -9.15 28.54 3.39
N LEU A 289 -9.18 28.27 2.07
CA LEU A 289 -10.42 28.41 1.26
C LEU A 289 -11.53 27.46 1.73
N ILE A 290 -11.20 26.23 2.12
CA ILE A 290 -12.18 25.28 2.67
C ILE A 290 -12.70 25.79 4.03
N GLU A 291 -11.82 26.24 4.92
CA GLU A 291 -12.19 26.77 6.26
C GLU A 291 -13.05 28.03 6.16
N LEU A 292 -12.90 28.83 5.09
CA LEU A 292 -13.73 30.00 4.80
C LEU A 292 -15.01 29.68 4.00
N ASN A 293 -15.31 28.40 3.76
CA ASN A 293 -16.43 27.96 2.89
C ASN A 293 -16.42 28.57 1.47
N LEU A 294 -15.24 28.97 0.97
CA LEU A 294 -15.04 29.52 -0.38
C LEU A 294 -14.67 28.45 -1.42
N PHE A 295 -14.58 27.19 -1.01
CA PHE A 295 -14.29 26.05 -1.88
C PHE A 295 -15.51 25.12 -1.87
N PHE A 296 -16.30 25.15 -2.94
CA PHE A 296 -17.29 24.11 -3.18
C PHE A 296 -16.56 22.85 -3.66
N SER A 297 -16.71 21.76 -2.93
CA SER A 297 -16.13 20.43 -3.22
C SER A 297 -16.68 19.82 -4.49
#